data_4576303522ace230547d747b0f0791e4
#
_entry.id   4576303522ace230547d747b0f0791e4
#
_cell.length_a   1.000
_cell.length_b   1.000
_cell.length_c   1.000
_cell.angle_alpha   90.00
_cell.angle_beta   90.00
_cell.angle_gamma   90.00
#
_symmetry.space_group_name_H-M   'P 1'
#
loop_
_entity.id
_entity.type
_entity.pdbx_description
1 polymer ?
#
loop_
_entity_poly.entity_id
_entity_poly.type
_entity_poly.pdbx_seq_one_letter_code
_entity_poly.pdbx_strand_id
1 'polypeptide(L)'
;MIFGGGYSSGAVQDFTAARHEMVARQIRSRGITSSRVLDAMASVPRHEFVPSGALASAYSDEALPIGGGQTISQPFMVAAMTDALQLSGTERLLEIGGGCGYQAAVLSLLAQDVVVVEPRCR
;
A
#
# COMPACT_ATOMS: atom_id res chain seq x y z
N MET A 1 30.40 12.18 -20.04
CA MET A 1 29.89 12.14 -19.53
C MET A 1 29.36 11.53 -18.82
N ILE A 2 29.46 11.34 -18.43
CA ILE A 2 28.94 10.77 -17.89
C ILE A 2 28.24 10.85 -17.02
N PHE A 3 28.04 11.00 -16.90
CA PHE A 3 27.25 11.18 -16.13
C PHE A 3 26.35 10.55 -15.98
N GLY A 4 26.42 10.05 -16.33
CA GLY A 4 25.14 9.61 -16.18
C GLY A 4 24.96 8.39 -15.43
N GLY A 5 25.78 7.44 -15.61
CA GLY A 5 25.53 6.15 -15.00
C GLY A 5 25.41 6.17 -13.49
N GLY A 6 26.39 6.72 -12.84
CA GLY A 6 26.36 6.76 -11.39
C GLY A 6 25.22 7.59 -10.87
N TYR A 7 24.92 8.57 -11.60
CA TYR A 7 23.87 9.44 -11.23
C TYR A 7 22.51 8.74 -11.19
N SER A 8 22.20 8.01 -12.22
CA SER A 8 20.91 7.34 -12.26
C SER A 8 20.78 6.29 -11.17
N SER A 9 21.82 5.53 -10.92
CA SER A 9 21.75 4.49 -9.90
C SER A 9 21.55 5.08 -8.51
N GLY A 10 22.16 6.21 -8.24
CA GLY A 10 21.99 6.86 -6.95
C GLY A 10 20.62 7.49 -6.79
N ALA A 11 19.96 7.82 -7.88
CA ALA A 11 18.68 8.49 -7.82
C ALA A 11 17.50 7.54 -7.70
N VAL A 12 17.68 6.29 -8.08
CA VAL A 12 16.59 5.31 -8.10
C VAL A 12 16.70 4.39 -6.91
N GLN A 13 15.69 4.39 -6.08
CA GLN A 13 15.63 3.50 -4.93
C GLN A 13 14.66 2.36 -5.21
N ASP A 14 15.13 1.14 -4.98
CA ASP A 14 14.32 -0.04 -5.19
C ASP A 14 13.71 -0.48 -3.86
N PHE A 15 12.39 -0.46 -3.79
CA PHE A 15 11.65 -0.80 -2.57
C PHE A 15 11.12 -2.24 -2.59
N THR A 16 11.47 -3.02 -3.61
CA THR A 16 10.90 -4.35 -3.75
C THR A 16 11.21 -5.25 -2.57
N ALA A 17 12.46 -5.27 -2.12
CA ALA A 17 12.84 -6.11 -0.97
C ALA A 17 12.13 -5.65 0.30
N ALA A 18 12.03 -4.34 0.52
CA ALA A 18 11.34 -3.82 1.70
C ALA A 18 9.87 -4.19 1.68
N ARG A 19 9.24 -4.16 0.50
CA ARG A 19 7.83 -4.52 0.37
C ARG A 19 7.62 -6.00 0.66
N HIS A 20 8.48 -6.87 0.13
CA HIS A 20 8.36 -8.29 0.38
C HIS A 20 8.62 -8.64 1.84
N GLU A 21 9.54 -7.94 2.48
CA GLU A 21 9.79 -8.14 3.90
C GLU A 21 8.59 -7.68 4.73
N MET A 22 7.96 -6.58 4.36
CA MET A 22 6.73 -6.14 4.99
C MET A 22 5.66 -7.24 4.95
N VAL A 23 5.46 -7.84 3.78
CA VAL A 23 4.46 -8.89 3.64
C VAL A 23 4.81 -10.09 4.51
N ALA A 24 6.06 -10.52 4.53
CA ALA A 24 6.47 -11.69 5.30
C ALA A 24 6.40 -11.46 6.80
N ARG A 25 6.91 -10.34 7.26
CA ARG A 25 7.11 -10.11 8.70
C ARG A 25 5.95 -9.42 9.39
N GLN A 26 5.24 -8.55 8.69
CA GLN A 26 4.18 -7.76 9.30
C GLN A 26 2.81 -8.34 9.03
N ILE A 27 2.65 -9.14 7.98
CA ILE A 27 1.33 -9.59 7.54
C ILE A 27 1.20 -11.09 7.67
N ARG A 28 2.00 -11.85 6.92
CA ARG A 28 1.92 -13.31 6.98
C ARG A 28 2.21 -13.83 8.38
N SER A 29 3.25 -13.33 9.02
CA SER A 29 3.63 -13.80 10.36
C SER A 29 2.57 -13.53 11.41
N ARG A 30 1.65 -12.62 11.14
CA ARG A 30 0.56 -12.28 12.06
C ARG A 30 -0.75 -12.98 11.73
N GLY A 31 -0.72 -13.95 10.83
CA GLY A 31 -1.86 -14.81 10.61
C GLY A 31 -2.68 -14.56 9.36
N ILE A 32 -2.30 -13.61 8.52
CA ILE A 32 -2.96 -13.43 7.23
C ILE A 32 -2.33 -14.43 6.27
N THR A 33 -3.10 -15.44 5.86
CA THR A 33 -2.58 -16.51 5.01
C THR A 33 -3.20 -16.56 3.61
N SER A 34 -4.19 -15.73 3.33
CA SER A 34 -4.79 -15.66 1.99
C SER A 34 -3.73 -15.27 0.96
N SER A 35 -3.44 -16.15 0.00
CA SER A 35 -2.47 -15.83 -1.02
C SER A 35 -2.88 -14.63 -1.85
N ARG A 36 -4.18 -14.45 -2.09
CA ARG A 36 -4.67 -13.29 -2.85
C ARG A 36 -4.37 -11.99 -2.14
N VAL A 37 -4.61 -11.94 -0.83
CA VAL A 37 -4.33 -10.74 -0.04
C VAL A 37 -2.81 -10.48 0.02
N LEU A 38 -2.04 -11.53 0.28
CA LEU A 38 -0.59 -11.40 0.35
C LEU A 38 0.00 -10.91 -0.99
N ASP A 39 -0.50 -11.46 -2.09
CA ASP A 39 -0.03 -11.06 -3.42
C ASP A 39 -0.38 -9.61 -3.73
N ALA A 40 -1.57 -9.17 -3.35
CA ALA A 40 -1.98 -7.80 -3.56
C ALA A 40 -1.07 -6.85 -2.76
N MET A 41 -0.80 -7.17 -1.50
CA MET A 41 0.08 -6.35 -0.67
C MET A 41 1.51 -6.34 -1.20
N ALA A 42 1.95 -7.42 -1.83
CA ALA A 42 3.28 -7.51 -2.42
C ALA A 42 3.37 -6.74 -3.74
N SER A 43 2.25 -6.49 -4.39
CA SER A 43 2.22 -5.86 -5.71
C SER A 43 2.09 -4.35 -5.67
N VAL A 44 1.37 -3.80 -4.69
CA VAL A 44 1.09 -2.37 -4.65
C VAL A 44 2.28 -1.62 -4.07
N PRO A 45 2.82 -0.63 -4.80
CA PRO A 45 4.00 0.11 -4.33
C PRO A 45 3.60 1.16 -3.29
N ARG A 46 3.53 0.76 -2.03
CA ARG A 46 3.11 1.62 -0.92
C ARG A 46 3.88 2.93 -0.87
N HIS A 47 5.16 2.90 -1.23
CA HIS A 47 6.00 4.10 -1.18
C HIS A 47 5.53 5.20 -2.15
N GLU A 48 4.73 4.85 -3.15
CA GLU A 48 4.18 5.85 -4.06
C GLU A 48 2.97 6.57 -3.47
N PHE A 49 2.50 6.13 -2.30
CA PHE A 49 1.33 6.70 -1.65
C PHE A 49 1.67 7.53 -0.43
N VAL A 50 2.96 7.71 -0.15
CA VAL A 50 3.41 8.51 1.00
C VAL A 50 4.16 9.74 0.51
N PRO A 51 4.20 10.83 1.31
CA PRO A 51 4.97 12.02 0.94
C PRO A 51 6.46 11.70 0.85
N SER A 52 7.17 12.50 0.07
CA SER A 52 8.61 12.28 -0.14
C SER A 52 9.40 12.25 1.17
N GLY A 53 8.97 13.02 2.16
CA GLY A 53 9.64 13.04 3.46
C GLY A 53 9.46 11.77 4.28
N ALA A 54 8.54 10.89 3.87
CA ALA A 54 8.25 9.65 4.57
C ALA A 54 8.72 8.40 3.82
N LEU A 55 9.47 8.56 2.73
CA LEU A 55 9.87 7.43 1.91
C LEU A 55 10.66 6.38 2.71
N ALA A 56 11.55 6.82 3.60
CA ALA A 56 12.35 5.89 4.38
C ALA A 56 11.51 5.01 5.31
N SER A 57 10.31 5.46 5.67
CA SER A 57 9.40 4.76 6.56
C SER A 57 8.23 4.10 5.84
N ALA A 58 8.22 4.13 4.51
CA ALA A 58 7.04 3.71 3.74
C ALA A 58 6.59 2.28 4.04
N TYR A 59 7.53 1.39 4.36
CA TYR A 59 7.24 -0.02 4.64
C TYR A 59 7.40 -0.38 6.11
N SER A 60 7.48 0.62 6.98
CA SER A 60 7.55 0.40 8.42
C SER A 60 6.21 -0.07 8.97
N ASP A 61 6.27 -0.76 10.09
CA ASP A 61 5.12 -1.37 10.75
C ASP A 61 4.36 -0.32 11.57
N GLU A 62 3.83 0.69 10.88
CA GLU A 62 3.16 1.82 11.51
C GLU A 62 2.30 2.58 10.52
N ALA A 63 1.34 3.32 11.03
CA ALA A 63 0.62 4.32 10.25
C ALA A 63 1.54 5.53 10.07
N LEU A 64 1.38 6.25 8.96
CA LEU A 64 2.21 7.41 8.66
C LEU A 64 1.33 8.60 8.30
N PRO A 65 1.72 9.81 8.72
CA PRO A 65 0.99 11.00 8.29
C PRO A 65 1.20 11.26 6.80
N ILE A 66 0.14 11.65 6.13
CA ILE A 66 0.17 11.95 4.69
C ILE A 66 -0.27 13.37 4.38
N GLY A 67 -0.44 14.21 5.40
CA GLY A 67 -0.87 15.57 5.22
C GLY A 67 -2.36 15.73 5.47
N GLY A 68 -2.79 16.98 5.67
CA GLY A 68 -4.19 17.28 5.89
C GLY A 68 -4.77 16.64 7.14
N GLY A 69 -3.95 16.28 8.11
CA GLY A 69 -4.40 15.61 9.32
C GLY A 69 -4.75 14.15 9.11
N GLN A 70 -4.40 13.58 7.97
CA GLN A 70 -4.72 12.20 7.63
C GLN A 70 -3.50 11.30 7.70
N THR A 71 -3.73 9.99 7.74
CA THR A 71 -2.67 8.98 7.75
C THR A 71 -2.95 7.92 6.70
N ILE A 72 -1.88 7.27 6.25
CA ILE A 72 -1.98 5.98 5.58
C ILE A 72 -1.92 4.94 6.70
N SER A 73 -2.87 4.01 6.71
CA SER A 73 -2.96 3.03 7.79
C SER A 73 -1.76 2.10 7.81
N GLN A 74 -1.45 1.57 8.99
CA GLN A 74 -0.42 0.56 9.17
C GLN A 74 -0.64 -0.59 8.17
N PRO A 75 0.42 -1.16 7.59
CA PRO A 75 0.26 -2.22 6.59
C PRO A 75 -0.59 -3.40 7.05
N PHE A 76 -0.38 -3.87 8.28
CA PHE A 76 -1.17 -4.97 8.81
C PHE A 76 -2.65 -4.64 8.84
N MET A 77 -3.00 -3.41 9.21
CA MET A 77 -4.41 -3.01 9.30
C MET A 77 -5.07 -3.04 7.91
N VAL A 78 -4.35 -2.56 6.90
CA VAL A 78 -4.86 -2.63 5.53
C VAL A 78 -5.10 -4.08 5.12
N ALA A 79 -4.14 -4.94 5.39
CA ALA A 79 -4.25 -6.35 5.04
C ALA A 79 -5.36 -7.05 5.81
N ALA A 80 -5.48 -6.78 7.11
CA ALA A 80 -6.49 -7.42 7.95
C ALA A 80 -7.91 -7.01 7.54
N MET A 81 -8.11 -5.74 7.25
CA MET A 81 -9.41 -5.26 6.81
C MET A 81 -9.77 -5.85 5.44
N THR A 82 -8.80 -5.92 4.55
CA THR A 82 -8.98 -6.52 3.23
C THR A 82 -9.31 -8.00 3.34
N ASP A 83 -8.57 -8.71 4.18
CA ASP A 83 -8.79 -10.15 4.39
C ASP A 83 -10.18 -10.42 4.96
N ALA A 84 -10.64 -9.57 5.87
CA ALA A 84 -11.95 -9.74 6.50
C ALA A 84 -13.10 -9.66 5.50
N LEU A 85 -12.90 -8.99 4.37
CA LEU A 85 -13.94 -8.88 3.35
C LEU A 85 -14.14 -10.15 2.55
N GLN A 86 -13.17 -11.07 2.57
CA GLN A 86 -13.27 -12.36 1.87
C GLN A 86 -13.66 -12.19 0.40
N LEU A 87 -12.92 -11.33 -0.30
CA LEU A 87 -13.25 -10.98 -1.68
C LEU A 87 -12.96 -12.13 -2.64
N SER A 88 -13.89 -12.36 -3.58
CA SER A 88 -13.75 -13.41 -4.59
C SER A 88 -13.25 -12.87 -5.94
N GLY A 89 -13.35 -11.57 -6.15
CA GLY A 89 -13.00 -10.95 -7.42
C GLY A 89 -14.18 -10.40 -8.19
N THR A 90 -15.39 -10.66 -7.71
CA THR A 90 -16.60 -10.25 -8.42
C THR A 90 -17.32 -9.09 -7.75
N GLU A 91 -16.85 -8.67 -6.59
CA GLU A 91 -17.52 -7.66 -5.80
C GLU A 91 -17.32 -6.26 -6.35
N ARG A 92 -18.27 -5.40 -6.05
CA ARG A 92 -18.18 -3.97 -6.29
C ARG A 92 -18.15 -3.31 -4.94
N LEU A 93 -17.08 -2.56 -4.68
CA LEU A 93 -16.81 -1.99 -3.37
C LEU A 93 -16.98 -0.48 -3.38
N LEU A 94 -17.43 0.03 -2.25
CA LEU A 94 -17.45 1.46 -2.00
C LEU A 94 -16.56 1.72 -0.80
N GLU A 95 -15.52 2.52 -1.01
CA GLU A 95 -14.65 2.97 0.07
C GLU A 95 -14.97 4.41 0.40
N ILE A 96 -15.25 4.69 1.67
CA ILE A 96 -15.54 6.04 2.14
C ILE A 96 -14.33 6.53 2.92
N GLY A 97 -13.81 7.72 2.54
CA GLY A 97 -12.63 8.26 3.18
C GLY A 97 -11.35 7.61 2.69
N GLY A 98 -11.19 7.52 1.37
CA GLY A 98 -10.07 6.80 0.76
C GLY A 98 -8.68 7.36 1.02
N GLY A 99 -8.59 8.58 1.52
CA GLY A 99 -7.30 9.19 1.84
C GLY A 99 -6.37 9.25 0.65
N CYS A 100 -5.20 8.62 0.79
CA CYS A 100 -4.18 8.64 -0.27
C CYS A 100 -4.43 7.63 -1.39
N GLY A 101 -5.42 6.75 -1.23
CA GLY A 101 -5.73 5.77 -2.26
C GLY A 101 -5.03 4.42 -2.12
N TYR A 102 -4.23 4.23 -1.09
CA TYR A 102 -3.49 2.97 -0.94
C TYR A 102 -4.43 1.78 -0.73
N GLN A 103 -5.41 1.92 0.19
CA GLN A 103 -6.38 0.85 0.43
C GLN A 103 -7.15 0.53 -0.86
N ALA A 104 -7.55 1.56 -1.59
CA ALA A 104 -8.27 1.37 -2.85
C ALA A 104 -7.41 0.62 -3.87
N ALA A 105 -6.13 0.95 -3.94
CA ALA A 105 -5.21 0.27 -4.86
C ALA A 105 -5.12 -1.22 -4.52
N VAL A 106 -5.01 -1.56 -3.24
CA VAL A 106 -4.97 -2.96 -2.80
C VAL A 106 -6.29 -3.66 -3.18
N LEU A 107 -7.42 -3.04 -2.85
CA LEU A 107 -8.73 -3.61 -3.12
C LEU A 107 -8.99 -3.79 -4.62
N SER A 108 -8.44 -2.91 -5.46
CA SER A 108 -8.65 -2.99 -6.90
C SER A 108 -8.08 -4.26 -7.52
N LEU A 109 -7.13 -4.90 -6.85
CA LEU A 109 -6.57 -6.17 -7.32
C LEU A 109 -7.41 -7.36 -6.89
N LEU A 110 -8.40 -7.17 -6.02
CA LEU A 110 -9.15 -8.25 -5.38
C LEU A 110 -10.65 -8.21 -5.63
N ALA A 111 -11.15 -7.11 -6.17
CA ALA A 111 -12.57 -6.91 -6.45
C ALA A 111 -12.76 -6.55 -7.91
N GLN A 112 -13.98 -6.59 -8.37
CA GLN A 112 -14.30 -6.21 -9.75
C GLN A 112 -14.18 -4.70 -9.94
N ASP A 113 -14.79 -3.93 -9.04
CA ASP A 113 -14.78 -2.47 -9.08
C ASP A 113 -14.59 -1.90 -7.69
N VAL A 114 -13.88 -0.78 -7.60
CA VAL A 114 -13.75 -0.03 -6.36
C VAL A 114 -14.08 1.43 -6.65
N VAL A 115 -15.07 1.95 -5.93
CA VAL A 115 -15.44 3.35 -6.01
C VAL A 115 -15.03 4.02 -4.70
N VAL A 116 -14.33 5.13 -4.78
CA VAL A 116 -13.82 5.83 -3.61
C VAL A 116 -14.52 7.17 -3.48
N VAL A 117 -14.99 7.45 -2.27
CA VAL A 117 -15.55 8.75 -1.91
C VAL A 117 -14.61 9.38 -0.90
N GLU A 118 -14.03 10.51 -1.26
CA GLU A 118 -13.11 11.23 -0.39
C GLU A 118 -13.57 12.67 -0.28
N PRO A 119 -14.16 13.04 0.86
CA PRO A 119 -14.72 14.38 1.02
C PRO A 119 -13.68 15.49 1.03
N ARG A 120 -12.41 15.15 1.18
CA ARG A 120 -11.33 16.15 1.18
C ARG A 120 -10.55 16.14 -0.12
N CYS A 121 -11.17 15.71 -1.18
CA CYS A 121 -10.53 15.65 -2.48
C CYS A 121 -9.98 17.03 -2.86
N ARG A 122 -8.77 17.05 -3.38
CA ARG A 122 -8.08 18.28 -3.78
C ARG A 122 -7.76 18.27 -5.23
#